data_aca7148645da3b6686bf0b8f7c6bafd3
#
_entry.id   aca7148645da3b6686bf0b8f7c6bafd3
#
_cell.length_a   1.000
_cell.length_b   1.000
_cell.length_c   1.000
_cell.angle_alpha   90.00
_cell.angle_beta   90.00
_cell.angle_gamma   90.00
#
_symmetry.space_group_name_H-M   'P 1'
#
loop_
_entity.id
_entity.type
_entity.pdbx_description
1 polymer ?
#
loop_
_entity_poly.entity_id
_entity_poly.type
_entity_poly.pdbx_seq_one_letter_code
_entity_poly.pdbx_strand_id
1 'polypeptide(L)'
;SKTSLKPQLVKQFVDKGDEIASAYESRDYSRAIKSIMELADRANQMIDAEKPWVLIKNPALADKAHQICSLGLNLFRILMIYLKPILPITTEKVEHFLNIPAMTWDQRQKGLYDHIINPFLPLLQRIPEETINIMQTTNATDTI
;
A
#
# COMPACT_ATOMS: atom_id res chain seq x y z
N SER A 1 13.00 12.87 -16.69
CA SER A 1 12.03 12.04 -17.44
C SER A 1 11.03 11.45 -16.46
N LYS A 2 9.75 11.80 -16.66
CA LYS A 2 8.62 11.35 -15.82
C LYS A 2 8.16 9.91 -16.11
N THR A 3 9.02 9.10 -16.70
CA THR A 3 8.70 7.74 -17.10
C THR A 3 8.95 6.78 -15.93
N SER A 4 7.99 5.90 -15.66
CA SER A 4 8.14 4.87 -14.64
C SER A 4 9.32 3.95 -14.95
N LEU A 5 10.09 3.58 -13.93
CA LEU A 5 11.21 2.65 -14.05
C LEU A 5 10.78 1.26 -14.56
N LYS A 6 9.59 0.82 -14.20
CA LYS A 6 9.02 -0.49 -14.59
C LYS A 6 7.58 -0.33 -15.08
N PRO A 7 7.37 0.20 -16.29
CA PRO A 7 6.03 0.53 -16.77
C PRO A 7 5.11 -0.69 -16.89
N GLN A 8 5.68 -1.87 -17.19
CA GLN A 8 4.90 -3.11 -17.29
C GLN A 8 4.34 -3.53 -15.93
N LEU A 9 5.09 -3.36 -14.85
CA LEU A 9 4.63 -3.68 -13.50
C LEU A 9 3.52 -2.72 -13.08
N VAL A 10 3.69 -1.42 -13.31
CA VAL A 10 2.65 -0.41 -13.04
C VAL A 10 1.38 -0.71 -13.83
N LYS A 11 1.52 -1.08 -15.11
CA LYS A 11 0.40 -1.47 -15.94
C LYS A 11 -0.37 -2.66 -15.37
N GLN A 12 0.33 -3.69 -14.90
CA GLN A 12 -0.30 -4.85 -14.24
C GLN A 12 -1.14 -4.43 -13.03
N PHE A 13 -0.62 -3.52 -12.21
CA PHE A 13 -1.36 -3.00 -11.05
C PHE A 13 -2.62 -2.24 -11.46
N VAL A 14 -2.51 -1.38 -12.46
CA VAL A 14 -3.63 -0.58 -12.98
C VAL A 14 -4.70 -1.47 -13.59
N ASP A 15 -4.30 -2.44 -14.41
CA ASP A 15 -5.22 -3.32 -15.15
C ASP A 15 -6.00 -4.27 -14.22
N LYS A 16 -5.44 -4.65 -13.08
CA LYS A 16 -6.15 -5.44 -12.06
C LYS A 16 -7.35 -4.72 -11.45
N GLY A 17 -7.43 -3.39 -11.60
CA GLY A 17 -8.53 -2.60 -11.05
C GLY A 17 -9.91 -3.05 -11.53
N ASP A 18 -10.06 -3.46 -12.77
CA ASP A 18 -11.35 -3.90 -13.31
C ASP A 18 -11.81 -5.22 -12.68
N GLU A 19 -10.90 -6.17 -12.50
CA GLU A 19 -11.18 -7.45 -11.83
C GLU A 19 -11.55 -7.23 -10.35
N ILE A 20 -10.81 -6.37 -9.66
CA ILE A 20 -11.07 -6.05 -8.25
C ILE A 20 -12.40 -5.31 -8.09
N ALA A 21 -12.70 -4.36 -8.97
CA ALA A 21 -14.00 -3.67 -8.98
C ALA A 21 -15.16 -4.65 -9.19
N SER A 22 -15.02 -5.57 -10.13
CA SER A 22 -16.01 -6.62 -10.39
C SER A 22 -16.23 -7.51 -9.16
N ALA A 23 -15.17 -7.87 -8.44
CA ALA A 23 -15.26 -8.64 -7.21
C ALA A 23 -16.03 -7.87 -6.12
N TYR A 24 -15.79 -6.57 -5.96
CA TYR A 24 -16.53 -5.73 -5.01
C TYR A 24 -18.00 -5.60 -5.38
N GLU A 25 -18.32 -5.41 -6.67
CA GLU A 25 -19.71 -5.33 -7.15
C GLU A 25 -20.48 -6.62 -6.90
N SER A 26 -19.82 -7.76 -7.04
CA SER A 26 -20.38 -9.10 -6.75
C SER A 26 -20.36 -9.43 -5.26
N ARG A 27 -19.86 -8.53 -4.39
CA ARG A 27 -19.65 -8.75 -2.95
C ARG A 27 -18.75 -9.95 -2.66
N ASP A 28 -17.88 -10.30 -3.58
CA ASP A 28 -16.86 -11.34 -3.40
C ASP A 28 -15.58 -10.71 -2.83
N TYR A 29 -15.62 -10.34 -1.56
CA TYR A 29 -14.52 -9.65 -0.87
C TYR A 29 -13.27 -10.52 -0.77
N SER A 30 -13.42 -11.83 -0.61
CA SER A 30 -12.29 -12.76 -0.57
C SER A 30 -11.50 -12.75 -1.87
N ARG A 31 -12.18 -12.73 -3.01
CA ARG A 31 -11.53 -12.64 -4.33
C ARG A 31 -10.83 -11.28 -4.51
N ALA A 32 -11.48 -10.19 -4.10
CA ALA A 32 -10.88 -8.86 -4.15
C ALA A 32 -9.61 -8.80 -3.32
N ILE A 33 -9.64 -9.24 -2.08
CA ILE A 33 -8.48 -9.26 -1.18
C ILE A 33 -7.36 -10.14 -1.74
N LYS A 34 -7.69 -11.32 -2.25
CA LYS A 34 -6.70 -12.23 -2.86
C LYS A 34 -5.96 -11.55 -4.02
N SER A 35 -6.69 -10.90 -4.92
CA SER A 35 -6.09 -10.17 -6.04
C SER A 35 -5.20 -9.02 -5.57
N ILE A 36 -5.62 -8.28 -4.56
CA ILE A 36 -4.82 -7.19 -3.98
C ILE A 36 -3.54 -7.73 -3.33
N MET A 37 -3.63 -8.82 -2.58
CA MET A 37 -2.47 -9.44 -1.93
C MET A 37 -1.48 -10.02 -2.94
N GLU A 38 -1.93 -10.55 -4.06
CA GLU A 38 -1.06 -10.99 -5.15
C GLU A 38 -0.25 -9.81 -5.73
N LEU A 39 -0.88 -8.65 -5.88
CA LEU A 39 -0.17 -7.43 -6.29
C LEU A 39 0.82 -6.97 -5.23
N ALA A 40 0.45 -7.01 -3.96
CA ALA A 40 1.34 -6.66 -2.85
C ALA A 40 2.59 -7.54 -2.83
N ASP A 41 2.44 -8.84 -3.05
CA ASP A 41 3.54 -9.78 -3.14
C ASP A 41 4.50 -9.44 -4.30
N ARG A 42 3.96 -9.05 -5.44
CA ARG A 42 4.78 -8.59 -6.59
C ARG A 42 5.56 -7.32 -6.27
N ALA A 43 4.95 -6.36 -5.59
CA ALA A 43 5.63 -5.15 -5.16
C ALA A 43 6.78 -5.48 -4.19
N ASN A 44 6.54 -6.34 -3.22
CA ASN A 44 7.56 -6.79 -2.28
C ASN A 44 8.71 -7.52 -2.98
N GLN A 45 8.41 -8.41 -3.92
CA GLN A 45 9.42 -9.12 -4.72
C GLN A 45 10.28 -8.15 -5.52
N MET A 46 9.69 -7.12 -6.08
CA MET A 46 10.43 -6.09 -6.82
C MET A 46 11.39 -5.34 -5.90
N ILE A 47 10.93 -4.90 -4.74
CA ILE A 47 11.76 -4.18 -3.77
C ILE A 47 12.88 -5.07 -3.24
N ASP A 48 12.59 -6.32 -2.91
CA ASP A 48 13.58 -7.28 -2.43
C ASP A 48 14.65 -7.61 -3.49
N ALA A 49 14.28 -7.66 -4.76
CA ALA A 49 15.20 -7.88 -5.85
C ALA A 49 16.12 -6.67 -6.11
N GLU A 50 15.57 -5.48 -6.05
CA GLU A 50 16.32 -4.23 -6.35
C GLU A 50 17.14 -3.72 -5.17
N LYS A 51 16.76 -4.03 -3.93
CA LYS A 51 17.48 -3.68 -2.70
C LYS A 51 17.87 -2.20 -2.62
N PRO A 52 16.90 -1.25 -2.59
CA PRO A 52 17.23 0.17 -2.59
C PRO A 52 18.06 0.60 -1.38
N TRP A 53 17.92 -0.10 -0.24
CA TRP A 53 18.72 0.14 0.97
C TRP A 53 20.22 -0.17 0.77
N VAL A 54 20.57 -1.02 -0.17
CA VAL A 54 21.97 -1.30 -0.57
C VAL A 54 22.43 -0.25 -1.57
N LEU A 55 21.59 0.08 -2.55
CA LEU A 55 21.92 1.05 -3.61
C LEU A 55 22.19 2.45 -3.05
N ILE A 56 21.44 2.87 -2.02
CA ILE A 56 21.58 4.22 -1.45
C ILE A 56 22.95 4.43 -0.79
N LYS A 57 23.64 3.38 -0.40
CA LYS A 57 24.99 3.46 0.18
C LYS A 57 26.07 3.87 -0.81
N ASN A 58 25.82 3.70 -2.11
CA ASN A 58 26.71 4.11 -3.19
C ASN A 58 26.18 5.41 -3.81
N PRO A 59 26.90 6.54 -3.71
CA PRO A 59 26.44 7.81 -4.27
C PRO A 59 26.14 7.76 -5.77
N ALA A 60 26.86 6.92 -6.53
CA ALA A 60 26.61 6.74 -7.96
C ALA A 60 25.26 6.06 -8.26
N LEU A 61 24.68 5.34 -7.30
CA LEU A 61 23.44 4.58 -7.43
C LEU A 61 22.29 5.21 -6.63
N ALA A 62 22.50 6.35 -5.97
CA ALA A 62 21.50 7.01 -5.16
C ALA A 62 20.25 7.40 -5.96
N ASP A 63 20.40 7.90 -7.17
CA ASP A 63 19.27 8.25 -8.04
C ASP A 63 18.43 7.03 -8.40
N LYS A 64 19.06 5.89 -8.68
CA LYS A 64 18.36 4.63 -8.91
C LYS A 64 17.58 4.18 -7.67
N ALA A 65 18.19 4.28 -6.49
CA ALA A 65 17.53 3.97 -5.22
C ALA A 65 16.29 4.84 -5.01
N HIS A 66 16.36 6.14 -5.28
CA HIS A 66 15.22 7.06 -5.19
C HIS A 66 14.11 6.70 -6.19
N GLN A 67 14.47 6.33 -7.41
CA GLN A 67 13.50 5.90 -8.43
C GLN A 67 12.76 4.63 -7.99
N ILE A 68 13.45 3.67 -7.40
CA ILE A 68 12.86 2.43 -6.89
C ILE A 68 11.91 2.72 -5.72
N CYS A 69 12.32 3.57 -4.79
CA CYS A 69 11.46 3.99 -3.67
C CYS A 69 10.22 4.73 -4.16
N SER A 70 10.35 5.62 -5.14
CA SER A 70 9.23 6.32 -5.77
C SER A 70 8.27 5.35 -6.44
N LEU A 71 8.78 4.36 -7.17
CA LEU A 71 7.97 3.29 -7.76
C LEU A 71 7.22 2.53 -6.67
N GLY A 72 7.90 2.13 -5.60
CA GLY A 72 7.29 1.43 -4.46
C GLY A 72 6.15 2.22 -3.84
N LEU A 73 6.33 3.54 -3.63
CA LEU A 73 5.26 4.41 -3.12
C LEU A 73 4.08 4.53 -4.08
N ASN A 74 4.33 4.58 -5.38
CA ASN A 74 3.25 4.61 -6.38
C ASN A 74 2.46 3.30 -6.43
N LEU A 75 3.14 2.16 -6.34
CA LEU A 75 2.48 0.85 -6.25
C LEU A 75 1.68 0.73 -4.96
N PHE A 76 2.22 1.16 -3.83
CA PHE A 76 1.53 1.21 -2.55
C PHE A 76 0.27 2.08 -2.62
N ARG A 77 0.34 3.24 -3.25
CA ARG A 77 -0.81 4.12 -3.46
C ARG A 77 -1.93 3.42 -4.23
N ILE A 78 -1.59 2.69 -5.29
CA ILE A 78 -2.58 1.93 -6.07
C ILE A 78 -3.24 0.85 -5.19
N LEU A 79 -2.45 0.11 -4.41
CA LEU A 79 -2.99 -0.89 -3.49
C LEU A 79 -3.96 -0.26 -2.47
N MET A 80 -3.63 0.92 -1.95
CA MET A 80 -4.51 1.61 -1.01
C MET A 80 -5.79 2.12 -1.65
N ILE A 81 -5.77 2.52 -2.92
CA ILE A 81 -6.99 2.82 -3.68
C ILE A 81 -7.91 1.60 -3.71
N TYR A 82 -7.36 0.42 -3.97
CA TYR A 82 -8.12 -0.83 -4.03
C TYR A 82 -8.64 -1.28 -2.65
N LEU A 83 -7.90 -0.98 -1.59
CA LEU A 83 -8.28 -1.33 -0.21
C LEU A 83 -9.24 -0.33 0.43
N LYS A 84 -9.41 0.86 -0.14
CA LYS A 84 -10.24 1.92 0.44
C LYS A 84 -11.66 1.48 0.83
N PRO A 85 -12.38 0.67 0.01
CA PRO A 85 -13.70 0.18 0.39
C PRO A 85 -13.73 -0.67 1.66
N ILE A 86 -12.63 -1.35 1.98
CA ILE A 86 -12.51 -2.24 3.14
C ILE A 86 -11.85 -1.54 4.33
N LEU A 87 -10.84 -0.71 4.07
CA LEU A 87 -10.02 -0.04 5.08
C LEU A 87 -10.07 1.49 4.93
N PRO A 88 -11.24 2.13 5.08
CA PRO A 88 -11.38 3.56 4.81
C PRO A 88 -10.54 4.42 5.78
N ILE A 89 -10.46 4.06 7.06
CA ILE A 89 -9.70 4.81 8.06
C ILE A 89 -8.19 4.71 7.81
N THR A 90 -7.70 3.51 7.53
CA THR A 90 -6.28 3.31 7.19
C THR A 90 -5.92 4.06 5.92
N THR A 91 -6.79 4.04 4.90
CA THR A 91 -6.60 4.75 3.65
C THR A 91 -6.56 6.27 3.86
N GLU A 92 -7.40 6.83 4.72
CA GLU A 92 -7.37 8.24 5.09
C GLU A 92 -6.02 8.64 5.71
N LYS A 93 -5.45 7.80 6.57
CA LYS A 93 -4.10 8.01 7.12
C LYS A 93 -3.03 7.99 6.04
N VAL A 94 -3.16 7.12 5.05
CA VAL A 94 -2.24 7.06 3.89
C VAL A 94 -2.37 8.31 3.03
N GLU A 95 -3.57 8.77 2.77
CA GLU A 95 -3.83 10.01 2.03
C GLU A 95 -3.14 11.20 2.71
N HIS A 96 -3.25 11.29 4.03
CA HIS A 96 -2.54 12.30 4.81
C HIS A 96 -1.02 12.14 4.72
N PHE A 97 -0.50 10.94 4.88
CA PHE A 97 0.93 10.66 4.77
C PHE A 97 1.49 11.03 3.39
N LEU A 98 0.78 10.67 2.34
CA LEU A 98 1.18 11.00 0.96
C LEU A 98 0.92 12.47 0.61
N ASN A 99 0.26 13.23 1.48
CA ASN A 99 -0.11 14.62 1.27
C ASN A 99 -0.91 14.81 -0.02
N ILE A 100 -1.97 14.03 -0.17
CA ILE A 100 -2.87 14.03 -1.33
C ILE A 100 -4.31 14.15 -0.89
N PRO A 101 -5.21 14.66 -1.76
CA PRO A 101 -6.66 14.61 -1.49
C PRO A 101 -7.17 13.17 -1.43
N ALA A 102 -8.43 13.00 -1.03
CA ALA A 102 -9.08 11.71 -1.03
C ALA A 102 -8.93 10.99 -2.37
N MET A 103 -8.41 9.76 -2.33
CA MET A 103 -8.15 8.97 -3.53
C MET A 103 -9.44 8.45 -4.16
N THR A 104 -9.50 8.49 -5.48
CA THR A 104 -10.56 7.89 -6.28
C THR A 104 -10.01 6.75 -7.13
N TRP A 105 -10.91 5.87 -7.58
CA TRP A 105 -10.54 4.68 -8.36
C TRP A 105 -9.76 5.02 -9.64
N ASP A 106 -10.19 6.07 -10.32
CA ASP A 106 -9.56 6.50 -11.58
C ASP A 106 -8.13 7.04 -11.39
N GLN A 107 -7.79 7.50 -10.20
CA GLN A 107 -6.44 8.01 -9.90
C GLN A 107 -5.37 6.92 -9.91
N ARG A 108 -5.74 5.63 -9.96
CA ARG A 108 -4.78 4.54 -10.12
C ARG A 108 -3.91 4.66 -11.37
N GLN A 109 -4.42 5.38 -12.38
CA GLN A 109 -3.72 5.59 -13.64
C GLN A 109 -2.68 6.71 -13.60
N LYS A 110 -2.68 7.53 -12.54
CA LYS A 110 -1.77 8.68 -12.40
C LYS A 110 -0.72 8.40 -11.33
N GLY A 111 0.57 8.56 -11.68
CA GLY A 111 1.66 8.48 -10.72
C GLY A 111 1.89 9.78 -9.96
N LEU A 112 2.48 9.67 -8.77
CA LEU A 112 3.01 10.80 -8.02
C LEU A 112 4.49 10.97 -8.35
N TYR A 113 4.86 12.12 -8.89
CA TYR A 113 6.23 12.47 -9.24
C TYR A 113 6.54 13.86 -8.68
N ASP A 114 7.76 14.06 -8.22
CA ASP A 114 8.22 15.34 -7.66
C ASP A 114 7.26 15.88 -6.58
N HIS A 115 6.79 14.96 -5.70
CA HIS A 115 5.77 15.24 -4.70
C HIS A 115 6.37 15.15 -3.29
N ILE A 116 5.99 16.08 -2.43
CA ILE A 116 6.43 16.13 -1.04
C ILE A 116 5.41 15.41 -0.16
N ILE A 117 5.86 14.40 0.58
CA ILE A 117 5.04 13.65 1.54
C ILE A 117 5.21 14.21 2.96
N ASN A 118 4.22 13.97 3.82
CA ASN A 118 4.25 14.34 5.22
C ASN A 118 5.14 13.37 6.03
N PRO A 119 5.57 13.74 7.24
CA PRO A 119 6.27 12.81 8.13
C PRO A 119 5.46 11.54 8.36
N PHE A 120 6.18 10.40 8.38
CA PHE A 120 5.55 9.10 8.57
C PHE A 120 4.99 8.96 10.00
N LEU A 121 3.74 8.51 10.08
CA LEU A 121 3.10 8.06 11.31
C LEU A 121 2.67 6.60 11.13
N PRO A 122 2.77 5.74 12.16
CA PRO A 122 2.34 4.35 12.04
C PRO A 122 0.87 4.24 11.62
N LEU A 123 0.60 3.47 10.56
CA LEU A 123 -0.76 3.25 10.03
C LEU A 123 -1.56 2.33 10.93
N LEU A 124 -0.87 1.32 11.49
CA LEU A 124 -1.41 0.36 12.43
C LEU A 124 -0.47 0.30 13.62
N GLN A 125 -1.03 0.30 14.80
CA GLN A 125 -0.26 0.15 16.04
C GLN A 125 -0.35 -1.30 16.51
N ARG A 126 0.79 -1.83 16.97
CA ARG A 126 0.81 -3.13 17.64
C ARG A 126 0.03 -3.01 18.95
N ILE A 127 -0.88 -3.94 19.16
CA ILE A 127 -1.64 -4.00 20.42
C ILE A 127 -0.67 -4.40 21.55
N PRO A 128 -0.54 -3.58 22.64
CA PRO A 128 0.31 -3.94 23.76
C PRO A 128 -0.16 -5.26 24.39
N GLU A 129 0.78 -6.07 24.84
CA GLU A 129 0.50 -7.38 25.46
C GLU A 129 -0.41 -7.26 26.70
N GLU A 130 -0.23 -6.19 27.47
CA GLU A 130 -1.08 -5.85 28.63
C GLU A 130 -2.56 -5.70 28.23
N THR A 131 -2.84 -5.05 27.11
CA THR A 131 -4.20 -4.87 26.59
C THR A 131 -4.84 -6.20 26.21
N ILE A 132 -4.08 -7.10 25.59
CA ILE A 132 -4.51 -8.46 25.24
C ILE A 132 -4.87 -9.24 26.50
N ASN A 133 -4.05 -9.17 27.54
CA ASN A 133 -4.29 -9.84 28.83
C ASN A 133 -5.57 -9.31 29.51
N ILE A 134 -5.80 -8.00 29.48
CA ILE A 134 -7.04 -7.40 30.02
C ILE A 134 -8.27 -7.92 29.28
N MET A 135 -8.24 -7.96 27.95
CA MET A 135 -9.35 -8.46 27.12
C MET A 135 -9.64 -9.94 27.41
N GLN A 136 -8.61 -10.78 27.57
CA GLN A 136 -8.76 -12.18 27.89
C GLN A 136 -9.37 -12.41 29.29
N THR A 137 -8.95 -11.62 30.27
CA THR A 137 -9.47 -11.68 31.63
C THR A 137 -10.94 -11.25 31.70
N THR A 138 -11.32 -10.22 30.95
CA THR A 138 -12.71 -9.74 30.89
C THR A 138 -13.64 -10.79 30.28
N ASN A 139 -13.21 -11.43 29.18
CA ASN A 139 -13.99 -12.49 28.55
C ASN A 139 -14.15 -13.74 29.43
N ALA A 140 -13.18 -14.04 30.30
CA ALA A 140 -13.28 -15.15 31.25
C ALA A 140 -14.27 -14.88 32.39
N THR A 141 -14.55 -13.62 32.69
CA THR A 141 -15.50 -13.25 33.77
C THR A 141 -16.95 -13.24 33.27
N ASP A 142 -17.17 -13.06 31.97
CA ASP A 142 -18.51 -13.03 31.36
C ASP A 142 -19.07 -14.43 31.04
N THR A 143 -18.35 -15.50 31.36
CA THR A 143 -18.74 -16.90 31.08
C THR A 143 -19.35 -17.63 32.31
N ILE A 144 -19.85 -16.88 33.28
CA ILE A 144 -20.57 -17.47 34.44
C ILE A 144 -22.07 -17.33 34.26
#